data_0dc9e9429624821c42e145d125569362
#
_entry.id   0dc9e9429624821c42e145d125569362
#
_cell.length_a   1.000
_cell.length_b   1.000
_cell.length_c   1.000
_cell.angle_alpha   90.00
_cell.angle_beta   90.00
_cell.angle_gamma   90.00
#
_symmetry.space_group_name_H-M   'P 1'
#
loop_
_entity.id
_entity.type
_entity.pdbx_description
1 polymer ?
#
loop_
_entity_poly.entity_id
_entity_poly.type
_entity_poly.pdbx_seq_one_letter_code
_entity_poly.pdbx_strand_id
1 'polypeptide(L)' 'MNYAGHEKLRAEVAEVTNAMCDLRTTMNEMERRYSFNADTLPERLVRQTLFRANRHLMEAYTEILELDACFKD' A
#
# COMPACT_ATOMS: atom_id res chain seq x y z
N MET A 1 -15.16 -18.57 8.58
CA MET A 1 -15.83 -18.71 7.26
C MET A 1 -15.05 -19.67 6.39
N ASN A 2 -15.75 -20.58 5.73
CA ASN A 2 -15.10 -21.62 4.93
C ASN A 2 -14.98 -21.19 3.45
N TYR A 3 -13.77 -21.09 2.95
CA TYR A 3 -13.50 -20.70 1.57
C TYR A 3 -12.97 -21.87 0.74
N ALA A 4 -13.33 -23.10 1.13
CA ALA A 4 -12.95 -24.28 0.36
C ALA A 4 -13.45 -24.13 -1.08
N GLY A 5 -12.58 -24.41 -2.05
CA GLY A 5 -12.89 -24.25 -3.47
C GLY A 5 -12.56 -22.88 -4.04
N HIS A 6 -12.04 -21.94 -3.23
CA HIS A 6 -11.68 -20.60 -3.66
C HIS A 6 -10.19 -20.33 -3.49
N GLU A 7 -9.38 -21.35 -3.67
CA GLU A 7 -7.93 -21.25 -3.48
C GLU A 7 -7.28 -20.25 -4.43
N LYS A 8 -7.76 -20.18 -5.68
CA LYS A 8 -7.24 -19.23 -6.66
C LYS A 8 -7.55 -17.80 -6.24
N LEU A 9 -8.78 -17.54 -5.79
CA LEU A 9 -9.19 -16.22 -5.33
C LEU A 9 -8.36 -15.80 -4.13
N ARG A 10 -8.17 -16.71 -3.19
CA ARG A 10 -7.36 -16.47 -2.01
C ARG A 10 -5.91 -16.11 -2.38
N ALA A 11 -5.34 -16.82 -3.36
CA ALA A 11 -3.99 -16.55 -3.84
C ALA A 11 -3.90 -15.18 -4.50
N GLU A 12 -4.91 -14.80 -5.28
CA GLU A 12 -4.95 -13.49 -5.93
C GLU A 12 -5.04 -12.36 -4.89
N VAL A 13 -5.83 -12.54 -3.84
CA VAL A 13 -5.93 -11.57 -2.74
C VAL A 13 -4.57 -11.43 -2.03
N ALA A 14 -3.88 -12.55 -1.79
CA ALA A 14 -2.56 -12.52 -1.18
C ALA A 14 -1.54 -11.79 -2.06
N GLU A 15 -1.61 -11.97 -3.37
CA GLU A 15 -0.73 -11.26 -4.31
C GLU A 15 -0.95 -9.76 -4.26
N VAL A 16 -2.22 -9.32 -4.24
CA VAL A 16 -2.55 -7.90 -4.14
C VAL A 16 -2.03 -7.33 -2.83
N THR A 17 -2.24 -8.05 -1.72
CA THR A 17 -1.77 -7.62 -0.40
C THR A 17 -0.26 -7.41 -0.40
N ASN A 18 0.48 -8.37 -0.97
CA ASN A 18 1.94 -8.29 -1.03
C ASN A 18 2.40 -7.14 -1.93
N ALA A 19 1.76 -6.95 -3.08
CA ALA A 19 2.09 -5.87 -4.00
C ALA A 19 1.86 -4.50 -3.35
N MET A 20 0.77 -4.34 -2.60
CA MET A 20 0.49 -3.10 -1.90
C MET A 20 1.49 -2.85 -0.76
N CYS A 21 1.92 -3.90 -0.08
CA CYS A 21 2.95 -3.79 0.95
C CYS A 21 4.26 -3.30 0.36
N ASP A 22 4.67 -3.86 -0.78
CA ASP A 22 5.90 -3.45 -1.47
C ASP A 22 5.80 -2.01 -1.95
N LEU A 23 4.65 -1.63 -2.50
CA LEU A 23 4.41 -0.26 -2.96
C LEU A 23 4.48 0.72 -1.79
N ARG A 24 3.87 0.37 -0.67
CA ARG A 24 3.92 1.18 0.55
C ARG A 24 5.35 1.42 1.00
N THR A 25 6.18 0.38 0.99
CA THR A 25 7.59 0.49 1.36
C THR A 25 8.31 1.46 0.44
N THR A 26 8.12 1.32 -0.87
CA THR A 26 8.73 2.21 -1.87
C THR A 26 8.28 3.66 -1.66
N MET A 27 6.99 3.89 -1.46
CA MET A 27 6.47 5.23 -1.27
C MET A 27 6.96 5.86 0.03
N ASN A 28 7.08 5.07 1.09
CA ASN A 28 7.62 5.56 2.36
C ASN A 28 9.09 5.97 2.22
N GLU A 29 9.86 5.22 1.46
CA GLU A 29 11.27 5.55 1.21
C GLU A 29 11.39 6.83 0.40
N MET A 30 10.56 7.02 -0.63
CA MET A 30 10.55 8.25 -1.42
C MET A 30 10.14 9.45 -0.56
N GLU A 31 9.11 9.31 0.25
CA GLU A 31 8.65 10.37 1.13
C GLU A 31 9.77 10.77 2.10
N ARG A 32 10.45 9.79 2.69
CA ARG A 32 11.57 10.06 3.60
C ARG A 32 12.70 10.78 2.88
N ARG A 33 13.02 10.36 1.65
CA ARG A 33 14.11 10.94 0.86
C ARG A 33 13.86 12.41 0.58
N TYR A 34 12.63 12.79 0.27
CA TYR A 34 12.29 14.16 -0.11
C TYR A 34 11.75 15.01 1.05
N SER A 35 11.62 14.45 2.25
CA SER A 35 11.14 15.20 3.41
C SER A 35 12.16 16.23 3.91
N PHE A 36 13.45 15.91 3.79
CA PHE A 36 14.51 16.73 4.37
C PHE A 36 15.21 17.63 3.35
N ASN A 37 15.14 17.29 2.07
CA ASN A 37 15.90 17.96 1.02
C ASN A 37 15.02 18.52 -0.09
N ALA A 38 13.81 18.95 0.23
CA ALA A 38 12.88 19.49 -0.76
C ALA A 38 13.19 20.96 -1.03
N ASP A 39 14.33 21.24 -1.65
CA ASP A 39 14.79 22.62 -1.90
C ASP A 39 14.18 23.24 -3.16
N THR A 40 13.74 22.42 -4.11
CA THR A 40 13.14 22.90 -5.34
C THR A 40 11.63 22.75 -5.32
N LEU A 41 10.95 23.52 -6.15
CA LEU A 41 9.49 23.43 -6.27
C LEU A 41 9.06 22.03 -6.71
N PRO A 42 9.67 21.41 -7.75
CA PRO A 42 9.29 20.03 -8.13
C PRO A 42 9.44 19.04 -6.97
N GLU A 43 10.49 19.13 -6.17
CA GLU A 43 10.69 18.24 -5.04
C GLU A 43 9.62 18.43 -3.96
N ARG A 44 9.21 19.67 -3.72
CA ARG A 44 8.12 19.97 -2.77
C ARG A 44 6.78 19.44 -3.25
N LEU A 45 6.51 19.54 -4.55
CA LEU A 45 5.29 18.99 -5.13
C LEU A 45 5.26 17.47 -5.02
N VAL A 46 6.39 16.82 -5.29
CA VAL A 46 6.51 15.37 -5.13
C VAL A 46 6.24 14.98 -3.69
N ARG A 47 6.87 15.66 -2.74
CA ARG A 47 6.68 15.38 -1.31
C ARG A 47 5.22 15.50 -0.89
N GLN A 48 4.56 16.58 -1.28
CA GLN A 48 3.16 16.82 -0.93
C GLN A 48 2.24 15.76 -1.55
N THR A 49 2.47 15.43 -2.81
CA THR A 49 1.68 14.45 -3.52
C THR A 49 1.87 13.06 -2.92
N LEU A 50 3.12 12.69 -2.60
CA LEU A 50 3.42 11.40 -1.97
C LEU A 50 2.76 11.30 -0.60
N PHE A 51 2.77 12.39 0.17
CA PHE A 51 2.13 12.39 1.48
C PHE A 51 0.64 12.08 1.37
N ARG A 52 -0.05 12.73 0.44
CA ARG A 52 -1.49 12.50 0.23
C ARG A 52 -1.75 11.10 -0.34
N ALA A 53 -0.98 10.71 -1.35
CA ALA A 53 -1.15 9.41 -2.00
C ALA A 53 -0.87 8.26 -1.02
N ASN A 54 0.14 8.42 -0.17
CA ASN A 54 0.48 7.41 0.83
C ASN A 54 -0.65 7.23 1.85
N ARG A 55 -1.34 8.31 2.23
CA ARG A 55 -2.52 8.21 3.10
C ARG A 55 -3.63 7.40 2.46
N HIS A 56 -3.92 7.67 1.18
CA HIS A 56 -4.93 6.90 0.44
C HIS A 56 -4.52 5.43 0.28
N LEU A 57 -3.23 5.19 0.04
CA LEU A 57 -2.72 3.84 -0.06
C LEU A 57 -2.89 3.10 1.27
N MET A 58 -2.63 3.76 2.39
CA MET A 58 -2.80 3.15 3.71
C MET A 58 -4.26 2.78 3.98
N GLU A 59 -5.20 3.62 3.58
CA GLU A 59 -6.61 3.33 3.73
C GLU A 59 -7.01 2.11 2.88
N ALA A 60 -6.58 2.10 1.63
CA ALA A 60 -6.84 0.98 0.72
C ALA A 60 -6.17 -0.31 1.22
N TYR A 61 -4.94 -0.20 1.69
CA TYR A 61 -4.20 -1.35 2.20
C TYR A 61 -4.90 -1.96 3.42
N THR A 62 -5.42 -1.13 4.31
CA THR A 62 -6.17 -1.60 5.48
C THR A 62 -7.38 -2.42 5.06
N GLU A 63 -8.13 -1.95 4.05
CA GLU A 63 -9.28 -2.69 3.52
C GLU A 63 -8.87 -4.04 2.93
N ILE A 64 -7.76 -4.07 2.19
CA ILE A 64 -7.25 -5.31 1.58
C ILE A 64 -6.77 -6.28 2.67
N LEU A 65 -6.12 -5.77 3.73
CA LEU A 65 -5.71 -6.61 4.85
C LEU A 65 -6.92 -7.25 5.55
N GLU A 66 -8.00 -6.51 5.70
CA GLU A 66 -9.23 -7.04 6.28
C GLU A 66 -9.80 -8.16 5.40
N LEU A 67 -9.79 -7.95 4.08
CA LEU A 67 -10.24 -8.97 3.15
C LEU A 67 -9.35 -10.22 3.22
N ASP A 68 -8.02 -10.03 3.21
CA ASP A 68 -7.08 -11.15 3.32
C ASP A 68 -7.31 -11.94 4.61
N ALA A 69 -7.55 -11.24 5.72
CA ALA A 69 -7.82 -11.88 7.01
C ALA A 69 -9.09 -12.75 6.97
N CYS A 70 -10.08 -12.40 6.14
CA CYS A 70 -11.29 -13.19 5.99
C CYS A 70 -11.02 -14.58 5.41
N PHE A 71 -9.93 -14.74 4.66
CA PHE A 71 -9.55 -16.02 4.07
C PHE A 71 -8.68 -16.87 5.00
N LYS A 72 -8.31 -16.33 6.14
CA LYS A 72 -7.52 -17.04 7.15
C LYS A 72 -8.46 -17.46 8.27
N ASP A 73 -8.50 -18.73 8.55
CA ASP A 73 -9.31 -19.27 9.63
C ASP A 73 -8.54 -19.34 10.93
#